data_1a4c93797bbd1c5e5132be86e00fbdae
#
_entry.id   1a4c93797bbd1c5e5132be86e00fbdae
#
_cell.length_a   1.000
_cell.length_b   1.000
_cell.length_c   1.000
_cell.angle_alpha   90.00
_cell.angle_beta   90.00
_cell.angle_gamma   90.00
#
_symmetry.space_group_name_H-M   'P 1'
#
loop_
_entity.id
_entity.type
_entity.pdbx_description
1 polymer ?
#
loop_
_entity_poly.entity_id
_entity_poly.type
_entity_poly.pdbx_seq_one_letter_code
_entity_poly.pdbx_strand_id
1 'polypeptide(L)'
;MTHFTLVHGAWHGAWCWDALSKILKARGHTVSCITQTGLGERAGELSPDITLQTFVDDVVAHIQTQDIRDTVLVGHSFGGIAITGAAAVLPDRISE
;
A
#
# COMPACT_ATOMS: atom_id res chain seq x y z
N MET A 1 19.77 3.37 0.15
CA MET A 1 18.60 2.70 0.74
C MET A 1 17.32 3.38 0.26
N THR A 2 16.34 2.61 -0.17
CA THR A 2 15.05 3.11 -0.63
C THR A 2 13.94 2.50 0.23
N HIS A 3 12.89 3.25 0.47
CA HIS A 3 11.68 2.71 1.09
C HIS A 3 10.65 2.37 0.02
N PHE A 4 10.10 1.17 0.09
CA PHE A 4 9.03 0.71 -0.81
C PHE A 4 7.73 0.54 -0.03
N THR A 5 6.65 1.13 -0.53
CA THR A 5 5.30 0.93 0.00
C THR A 5 4.54 0.10 -1.03
N LEU A 6 4.12 -1.10 -0.65
CA LEU A 6 3.55 -2.09 -1.56
C LEU A 6 2.06 -2.27 -1.31
N VAL A 7 1.26 -2.14 -2.35
CA VAL A 7 -0.21 -2.23 -2.29
C VAL A 7 -0.69 -3.36 -3.20
N HIS A 8 -1.34 -4.37 -2.61
CA HIS A 8 -1.78 -5.57 -3.31
C HIS A 8 -2.98 -5.32 -4.24
N GLY A 9 -3.23 -6.28 -5.14
CA GLY A 9 -4.40 -6.28 -6.00
C GLY A 9 -5.64 -6.88 -5.34
N ALA A 10 -6.71 -6.99 -6.12
CA ALA A 10 -7.96 -7.60 -5.66
C ALA A 10 -7.72 -9.07 -5.24
N TRP A 11 -8.48 -9.53 -4.26
CA TRP A 11 -8.43 -10.90 -3.72
C TRP A 11 -7.15 -11.26 -2.97
N HIS A 12 -6.23 -10.31 -2.78
CA HIS A 12 -4.98 -10.51 -2.07
C HIS A 12 -4.99 -9.77 -0.73
N GLY A 13 -3.86 -9.77 -0.06
CA GLY A 13 -3.56 -9.00 1.14
C GLY A 13 -2.07 -8.73 1.15
N ALA A 14 -1.56 -8.12 2.21
CA ALA A 14 -0.14 -7.80 2.34
C ALA A 14 0.76 -9.04 2.17
N TRP A 15 0.24 -10.22 2.51
CA TRP A 15 0.97 -11.48 2.40
C TRP A 15 1.49 -11.81 0.99
N CYS A 16 0.83 -11.29 -0.05
CA CYS A 16 1.27 -11.55 -1.42
C CYS A 16 2.65 -10.94 -1.73
N TRP A 17 3.09 -10.01 -0.91
CA TRP A 17 4.39 -9.35 -1.06
C TRP A 17 5.52 -10.00 -0.26
N ASP A 18 5.25 -11.07 0.49
CA ASP A 18 6.23 -11.64 1.42
C ASP A 18 7.57 -11.99 0.75
N ALA A 19 7.53 -12.65 -0.41
CA ALA A 19 8.74 -13.04 -1.12
C ALA A 19 9.53 -11.81 -1.60
N LEU A 20 8.85 -10.85 -2.22
CA LEU A 20 9.48 -9.63 -2.71
C LEU A 20 10.03 -8.79 -1.55
N SER A 21 9.27 -8.68 -0.47
CA SER A 21 9.68 -7.95 0.72
C SER A 21 10.98 -8.48 1.29
N LYS A 22 11.14 -9.80 1.36
CA LYS A 22 12.38 -10.43 1.83
C LYS A 22 13.56 -10.08 0.94
N ILE A 23 13.36 -10.11 -0.37
CA ILE A 23 14.42 -9.78 -1.34
C ILE A 23 14.85 -8.32 -1.18
N LEU A 24 13.89 -7.41 -1.10
CA LEU A 24 14.19 -5.98 -0.96
C LEU A 24 14.92 -5.68 0.35
N LYS A 25 14.47 -6.27 1.44
CA LYS A 25 15.13 -6.10 2.75
C LYS A 25 16.54 -6.66 2.75
N ALA A 26 16.76 -7.80 2.11
CA ALA A 26 18.09 -8.40 1.99
C ALA A 26 19.06 -7.51 1.21
N ARG A 27 18.53 -6.62 0.36
CA ARG A 27 19.33 -5.66 -0.42
C ARG A 27 19.47 -4.30 0.27
N GLY A 28 19.08 -4.19 1.52
CA GLY A 28 19.25 -2.98 2.32
C GLY A 28 18.13 -1.95 2.20
N HIS A 29 17.00 -2.32 1.60
CA HIS A 29 15.84 -1.42 1.50
C HIS A 29 14.88 -1.65 2.66
N THR A 30 14.03 -0.65 2.91
CA THR A 30 12.92 -0.79 3.85
C THR A 30 11.64 -1.01 3.06
N VAL A 31 10.71 -1.76 3.64
CA VAL A 31 9.47 -2.15 2.97
C VAL A 31 8.30 -2.04 3.92
N SER A 32 7.20 -1.48 3.43
CA SER A 32 5.91 -1.42 4.13
C SER A 32 4.87 -2.04 3.21
N CYS A 33 4.07 -2.96 3.74
CA CYS A 33 3.00 -3.62 2.99
C CYS A 33 1.66 -3.29 3.62
N ILE A 34 0.70 -2.91 2.80
CA ILE A 34 -0.63 -2.52 3.25
C ILE A 34 -1.63 -3.62 2.90
N THR A 35 -2.49 -4.00 3.84
CA THR A 35 -3.71 -4.75 3.52
C THR A 35 -4.86 -3.78 3.46
N GLN A 36 -5.52 -3.72 2.32
CA GLN A 36 -6.65 -2.81 2.09
C GLN A 36 -7.90 -3.28 2.84
N THR A 37 -8.74 -2.32 3.26
CA THR A 37 -9.98 -2.57 4.00
C THR A 37 -10.83 -3.63 3.31
N GLY A 38 -11.25 -4.64 4.07
CA GLY A 38 -12.14 -5.70 3.58
C GLY A 38 -11.45 -6.82 2.81
N LEU A 39 -10.12 -6.77 2.67
CA LEU A 39 -9.35 -7.76 1.91
C LEU A 39 -8.32 -8.44 2.82
N GLY A 40 -7.79 -9.58 2.36
CA GLY A 40 -6.80 -10.35 3.11
C GLY A 40 -7.25 -10.63 4.54
N GLU A 41 -6.37 -10.37 5.50
CA GLU A 41 -6.67 -10.53 6.94
C GLU A 41 -7.72 -9.54 7.45
N ARG A 42 -8.09 -8.53 6.65
CA ARG A 42 -9.14 -7.57 6.98
C ARG A 42 -10.49 -7.92 6.32
N ALA A 43 -10.65 -9.16 5.86
CA ALA A 43 -11.90 -9.60 5.22
C ALA A 43 -13.13 -9.39 6.12
N GLY A 44 -12.97 -9.45 7.44
CA GLY A 44 -14.06 -9.20 8.37
C GLY A 44 -14.59 -7.77 8.36
N GLU A 45 -13.87 -6.83 7.77
CA GLU A 45 -14.28 -5.43 7.64
C GLU A 45 -15.06 -5.15 6.35
N LEU A 46 -15.27 -6.18 5.52
CA LEU A 46 -15.99 -6.03 4.26
C LEU A 46 -17.42 -5.54 4.51
N SER A 47 -17.80 -4.47 3.87
CA SER A 47 -19.11 -3.87 4.02
C SER A 47 -19.55 -3.19 2.71
N PRO A 48 -20.86 -2.95 2.52
CA PRO A 48 -21.34 -2.24 1.33
C PRO A 48 -20.94 -0.76 1.29
N ASP A 49 -20.39 -0.22 2.40
CA ASP A 49 -19.97 1.18 2.47
C ASP A 49 -18.57 1.41 1.90
N ILE A 50 -17.84 0.34 1.58
CA ILE A 50 -16.50 0.43 1.01
C ILE A 50 -16.58 0.95 -0.43
N THR A 51 -15.78 1.98 -0.72
CA THR A 51 -15.69 2.61 -2.05
C THR A 51 -14.24 2.65 -2.50
N LEU A 52 -13.99 3.13 -3.71
CA LEU A 52 -12.62 3.37 -4.18
C LEU A 52 -11.89 4.35 -3.25
N GLN A 53 -12.61 5.35 -2.73
CA GLN A 53 -12.02 6.30 -1.79
C GLN A 53 -11.53 5.60 -0.51
N THR A 54 -12.20 4.55 -0.06
CA THR A 54 -11.76 3.76 1.09
C THR A 54 -10.34 3.24 0.88
N PHE A 55 -10.06 2.71 -0.31
CA PHE A 55 -8.73 2.15 -0.62
C PHE A 55 -7.66 3.24 -0.75
N VAL A 56 -8.02 4.38 -1.32
CA VAL A 56 -7.13 5.55 -1.35
C VAL A 56 -6.80 5.99 0.07
N ASP A 57 -7.81 6.09 0.92
CA ASP A 57 -7.66 6.49 2.32
C ASP A 57 -6.78 5.52 3.11
N ASP A 58 -6.86 4.22 2.82
CA ASP A 58 -5.99 3.21 3.45
C ASP A 58 -4.51 3.52 3.20
N VAL A 59 -4.16 3.84 1.96
CA VAL A 59 -2.78 4.15 1.58
C VAL A 59 -2.33 5.48 2.21
N VAL A 60 -3.17 6.50 2.12
CA VAL A 60 -2.88 7.82 2.70
C VAL A 60 -2.66 7.71 4.22
N ALA A 61 -3.57 7.03 4.91
CA ALA A 61 -3.47 6.86 6.37
C ALA A 61 -2.20 6.11 6.76
N HIS A 62 -1.84 5.06 6.01
CA HIS A 62 -0.63 4.29 6.27
C HIS A 62 0.62 5.18 6.16
N ILE A 63 0.73 5.94 5.07
CA ILE A 63 1.88 6.82 4.84
C ILE A 63 1.97 7.89 5.92
N GLN A 64 0.85 8.49 6.29
CA GLN A 64 0.81 9.54 7.32
C GLN A 64 1.09 8.97 8.71
N THR A 65 0.43 7.88 9.08
CA THR A 65 0.56 7.28 10.42
C THR A 65 1.97 6.76 10.68
N GLN A 66 2.61 6.18 9.67
CA GLN A 66 3.97 5.65 9.77
C GLN A 66 5.04 6.70 9.46
N ASP A 67 4.63 7.94 9.17
CA ASP A 67 5.51 9.04 8.79
C ASP A 67 6.49 8.65 7.68
N ILE A 68 5.99 7.98 6.67
CA ILE A 68 6.79 7.54 5.53
C ILE A 68 7.06 8.73 4.61
N ARG A 69 8.32 8.86 4.17
CA ARG A 69 8.75 9.93 3.27
C ARG A 69 9.63 9.36 2.17
N ASP A 70 9.59 10.00 1.01
CA ASP A 70 10.39 9.62 -0.17
C ASP A 70 10.24 8.14 -0.52
N THR A 71 9.01 7.62 -0.47
CA THR A 71 8.75 6.21 -0.76
C THR A 71 8.52 5.97 -2.25
N VAL A 72 8.95 4.80 -2.72
CA VAL A 72 8.53 4.25 -4.01
C VAL A 72 7.21 3.52 -3.76
N LEU A 73 6.15 3.99 -4.37
CA LEU A 73 4.80 3.47 -4.19
C LEU A 73 4.49 2.47 -5.31
N VAL A 74 4.28 1.22 -4.95
CA VAL A 74 4.06 0.13 -5.90
C VAL A 74 2.66 -0.44 -5.71
N GLY A 75 1.88 -0.46 -6.78
CA GLY A 75 0.55 -1.06 -6.78
C GLY A 75 0.46 -2.17 -7.81
N HIS A 76 -0.12 -3.30 -7.42
CA HIS A 76 -0.38 -4.40 -8.32
C HIS A 76 -1.85 -4.38 -8.73
N SER A 77 -2.13 -4.35 -10.05
CA SER A 77 -3.47 -4.46 -10.60
C SER A 77 -4.44 -3.44 -9.97
N PHE A 78 -5.45 -3.89 -9.25
CA PHE A 78 -6.42 -3.04 -8.54
C PHE A 78 -5.76 -2.07 -7.57
N GLY A 79 -4.63 -2.47 -6.96
CA GLY A 79 -3.84 -1.59 -6.08
C GLY A 79 -3.35 -0.33 -6.77
N GLY A 80 -3.22 -0.36 -8.10
CA GLY A 80 -2.84 0.81 -8.90
C GLY A 80 -3.82 1.97 -8.79
N ILE A 81 -5.11 1.70 -8.59
CA ILE A 81 -6.13 2.74 -8.39
C ILE A 81 -5.88 3.44 -7.05
N ALA A 82 -5.64 2.67 -6.00
CA ALA A 82 -5.40 3.21 -4.67
C ALA A 82 -4.14 4.08 -4.63
N ILE A 83 -3.03 3.62 -5.24
CA ILE A 83 -1.79 4.38 -5.22
C ILE A 83 -1.88 5.66 -6.07
N THR A 84 -2.63 5.63 -7.17
CA THR A 84 -2.82 6.81 -8.00
C THR A 84 -3.52 7.91 -7.21
N GLY A 85 -4.58 7.56 -6.49
CA GLY A 85 -5.30 8.50 -5.64
C GLY A 85 -4.45 9.02 -4.48
N ALA A 86 -3.70 8.14 -3.84
CA ALA A 86 -2.82 8.52 -2.73
C ALA A 86 -1.70 9.45 -3.19
N ALA A 87 -1.12 9.20 -4.37
CA ALA A 87 -0.08 10.05 -4.93
C ALA A 87 -0.57 11.47 -5.19
N ALA A 88 -1.83 11.61 -5.60
CA ALA A 88 -2.45 12.92 -5.82
C ALA A 88 -2.62 13.69 -4.50
N VAL A 89 -2.86 12.98 -3.38
CA VAL A 89 -3.07 13.59 -2.06
C VAL A 89 -1.75 13.92 -1.38
N LEU A 90 -0.74 13.06 -1.53
CA LEU A 90 0.54 13.17 -0.81
C LEU A 90 1.75 13.22 -1.77
N PRO A 91 1.77 14.14 -2.74
CA PRO A 91 2.86 14.16 -3.72
C PRO A 91 4.24 14.36 -3.09
N ASP A 92 4.31 15.07 -1.95
CA ASP A 92 5.59 15.36 -1.28
C ASP A 92 6.17 14.16 -0.52
N ARG A 93 5.38 13.10 -0.34
CA ARG A 93 5.81 11.89 0.37
C ARG A 93 6.30 10.80 -0.58
N ILE A 94 6.07 10.95 -1.87
CA ILE A 94 6.28 9.91 -2.87
C ILE A 94 7.38 10.33 -3.84
N SER A 95 8.41 9.48 -3.97
CA SER A 95 9.49 9.71 -4.94
C SER A 95 9.18 9.10 -6.31
N GLU A 96 8.50 7.98 -6.31
CA GLU A 96 8.06 7.31 -7.54
C GLU A 96 6.79 6.52 -7.33
#